data_69387f7afb991bfb41d3773c6f65a8ea
#
_entry.id   69387f7afb991bfb41d3773c6f65a8ea
#
_cell.length_a   1.000
_cell.length_b   1.000
_cell.length_c   1.000
_cell.angle_alpha   90.00
_cell.angle_beta   90.00
_cell.angle_gamma   90.00
#
_symmetry.space_group_name_H-M   'P 1'
#
loop_
_entity.id
_entity.type
_entity.pdbx_description
1 polymer ?
#
loop_
_entity_poly.entity_id
_entity_poly.type
_entity_poly.pdbx_seq_one_letter_code
_entity_poly.pdbx_strand_id
1 'polypeptide(L)'
;YPAALEESFDQLVSLLVDSDISVQSSTVSVITELARMDPDRYQALAPTIFNLLVNVDNTWILIKVIKLLMSLVTKEPRLAKKILDPLVKIVRTAETKSLLYEAMLGVTQCLIYMNVKPGSKLEREVNKVAELEMSKLMEFVEDTDPNLKYLGLCGLLKLVVVAPTIVAKKSFGIHESITLLRLAKPPYTSDVITRPAA
;
A
#
# COMPACT_ATOMS: atom_id res chain seq x y z
N TYR A 1 -1.35 -27.11 7.77
CA TYR A 1 -1.54 -28.34 6.99
C TYR A 1 -1.48 -28.00 5.48
N PRO A 2 -0.30 -28.12 4.80
CA PRO A 2 -0.16 -27.77 3.37
C PRO A 2 -1.11 -28.54 2.45
N ALA A 3 -1.32 -29.83 2.70
CA ALA A 3 -2.21 -30.66 1.90
C ALA A 3 -3.66 -30.16 1.91
N ALA A 4 -4.19 -29.74 3.06
CA ALA A 4 -5.53 -29.18 3.16
C ALA A 4 -5.67 -27.85 2.38
N LEU A 5 -4.59 -27.03 2.29
CA LEU A 5 -4.57 -25.82 1.49
C LEU A 5 -4.55 -26.13 -0.02
N GLU A 6 -3.99 -27.26 -0.42
CA GLU A 6 -4.01 -27.69 -1.82
C GLU A 6 -5.41 -28.12 -2.24
N GLU A 7 -6.07 -28.93 -1.42
CA GLU A 7 -7.43 -29.41 -1.66
C GLU A 7 -8.47 -28.28 -1.67
N SER A 8 -8.28 -27.24 -0.85
CA SER A 8 -9.21 -26.10 -0.75
C SER A 8 -8.90 -24.94 -1.69
N PHE A 9 -7.80 -25.01 -2.47
CA PHE A 9 -7.39 -23.90 -3.33
C PHE A 9 -8.45 -23.54 -4.37
N ASP A 10 -8.98 -24.51 -5.10
CA ASP A 10 -10.00 -24.28 -6.13
C ASP A 10 -11.29 -23.72 -5.54
N GLN A 11 -11.65 -24.15 -4.33
CA GLN A 11 -12.80 -23.62 -3.61
C GLN A 11 -12.56 -22.16 -3.21
N LEU A 12 -11.38 -21.83 -2.67
CA LEU A 12 -11.02 -20.45 -2.34
C LEU A 12 -11.06 -19.54 -3.58
N VAL A 13 -10.59 -20.03 -4.73
CA VAL A 13 -10.64 -19.28 -5.99
C VAL A 13 -12.09 -19.00 -6.41
N SER A 14 -12.98 -19.98 -6.30
CA SER A 14 -14.40 -19.79 -6.64
C SER A 14 -15.09 -18.77 -5.71
N LEU A 15 -14.75 -18.76 -4.43
CA LEU A 15 -15.30 -17.84 -3.44
C LEU A 15 -14.81 -16.38 -3.58
N LEU A 16 -13.74 -16.14 -4.35
CA LEU A 16 -13.30 -14.77 -4.68
C LEU A 16 -14.34 -13.98 -5.50
N VAL A 17 -15.15 -14.70 -6.26
CA VAL A 17 -16.18 -14.11 -7.13
C VAL A 17 -17.60 -14.39 -6.61
N ASP A 18 -17.72 -14.75 -5.34
CA ASP A 18 -19.01 -14.98 -4.70
C ASP A 18 -19.86 -13.71 -4.68
N SER A 19 -21.17 -13.88 -4.79
CA SER A 19 -22.12 -12.76 -4.74
C SER A 19 -22.29 -12.16 -3.34
N ASP A 20 -22.00 -12.95 -2.29
CA ASP A 20 -22.02 -12.49 -0.91
C ASP A 20 -20.70 -11.76 -0.58
N ILE A 21 -20.84 -10.47 -0.28
CA ILE A 21 -19.72 -9.59 0.09
C ILE A 21 -18.96 -10.09 1.32
N SER A 22 -19.64 -10.75 2.28
CA SER A 22 -19.00 -11.26 3.49
C SER A 22 -18.12 -12.46 3.17
N VAL A 23 -18.61 -13.36 2.30
CA VAL A 23 -17.84 -14.50 1.81
C VAL A 23 -16.63 -14.02 1.01
N GLN A 24 -16.84 -13.10 0.06
CA GLN A 24 -15.77 -12.51 -0.74
C GLN A 24 -14.71 -11.83 0.13
N SER A 25 -15.12 -11.01 1.11
CA SER A 25 -14.21 -10.31 2.02
C SER A 25 -13.36 -11.26 2.86
N SER A 26 -13.98 -12.32 3.37
CA SER A 26 -13.30 -13.36 4.16
C SER A 26 -12.28 -14.10 3.29
N THR A 27 -12.68 -14.47 2.09
CA THR A 27 -11.82 -15.17 1.12
C THR A 27 -10.62 -14.33 0.70
N VAL A 28 -10.84 -13.05 0.35
CA VAL A 28 -9.75 -12.12 0.02
C VAL A 28 -8.79 -11.99 1.20
N SER A 29 -9.29 -11.96 2.43
CA SER A 29 -8.43 -11.87 3.63
C SER A 29 -7.56 -13.11 3.79
N VAL A 30 -8.12 -14.31 3.63
CA VAL A 30 -7.37 -15.57 3.71
C VAL A 30 -6.30 -15.63 2.60
N ILE A 31 -6.68 -15.36 1.35
CA ILE A 31 -5.75 -15.39 0.23
C ILE A 31 -4.64 -14.33 0.39
N THR A 32 -4.95 -13.17 0.95
CA THR A 32 -3.94 -12.13 1.21
C THR A 32 -2.85 -12.65 2.15
N GLU A 33 -3.21 -13.33 3.23
CA GLU A 33 -2.24 -13.89 4.17
C GLU A 33 -1.46 -15.07 3.56
N LEU A 34 -2.12 -15.93 2.81
CA LEU A 34 -1.46 -17.04 2.12
C LEU A 34 -0.48 -16.57 1.04
N ALA A 35 -0.87 -15.60 0.23
CA ALA A 35 -0.01 -15.00 -0.79
C ALA A 35 1.16 -14.18 -0.20
N ARG A 36 1.02 -13.67 1.02
CA ARG A 36 2.14 -13.03 1.74
C ARG A 36 3.22 -14.04 2.12
N MET A 37 2.82 -15.28 2.41
CA MET A 37 3.75 -16.38 2.75
C MET A 37 4.38 -17.00 1.51
N ASP A 38 3.57 -17.23 0.46
CA ASP A 38 4.01 -17.84 -0.80
C ASP A 38 3.35 -17.12 -2.00
N PRO A 39 3.92 -15.98 -2.46
CA PRO A 39 3.35 -15.21 -3.57
C PRO A 39 3.34 -15.97 -4.90
N ASP A 40 4.31 -16.88 -5.11
CA ASP A 40 4.47 -17.57 -6.40
C ASP A 40 3.27 -18.45 -6.73
N ARG A 41 2.70 -19.08 -5.71
CA ARG A 41 1.51 -19.95 -5.85
C ARG A 41 0.25 -19.19 -6.28
N TYR A 42 0.14 -17.91 -5.91
CA TYR A 42 -1.07 -17.10 -6.12
C TYR A 42 -0.98 -16.16 -7.32
N GLN A 43 0.11 -16.20 -8.09
CA GLN A 43 0.29 -15.35 -9.28
C GLN A 43 -0.81 -15.55 -10.33
N ALA A 44 -1.30 -16.80 -10.51
CA ALA A 44 -2.37 -17.11 -11.45
C ALA A 44 -3.68 -16.38 -11.15
N LEU A 45 -3.88 -15.94 -9.90
CA LEU A 45 -5.07 -15.19 -9.48
C LEU A 45 -5.00 -13.69 -9.80
N ALA A 46 -3.87 -13.17 -10.26
CA ALA A 46 -3.68 -11.74 -10.52
C ALA A 46 -4.78 -11.13 -11.42
N PRO A 47 -5.28 -11.77 -12.49
CA PRO A 47 -6.38 -11.22 -13.28
C PRO A 47 -7.70 -11.10 -12.51
N THR A 48 -8.05 -12.09 -11.70
CA THR A 48 -9.26 -12.09 -10.87
C THR A 48 -9.18 -11.01 -9.80
N ILE A 49 -8.03 -10.90 -9.14
CA ILE A 49 -7.78 -9.90 -8.10
C ILE A 49 -7.78 -8.48 -8.71
N PHE A 50 -7.24 -8.32 -9.92
CA PHE A 50 -7.32 -7.05 -10.65
C PHE A 50 -8.77 -6.67 -10.98
N ASN A 51 -9.61 -7.61 -11.37
CA ASN A 51 -11.03 -7.36 -11.58
C ASN A 51 -11.73 -6.90 -10.29
N LEU A 52 -11.37 -7.47 -9.14
CA LEU A 52 -11.87 -7.00 -7.84
C LEU A 52 -11.43 -5.56 -7.54
N LEU A 53 -10.17 -5.20 -7.85
CA LEU A 53 -9.69 -3.82 -7.66
C LEU A 53 -10.51 -2.79 -8.44
N VAL A 54 -10.99 -3.15 -9.62
CA VAL A 54 -11.69 -2.22 -10.53
C VAL A 54 -13.18 -2.14 -10.26
N ASN A 55 -13.80 -3.25 -9.81
CA ASN A 55 -15.26 -3.40 -9.77
C ASN A 55 -15.86 -3.38 -8.36
N VAL A 56 -15.06 -3.53 -7.31
CA VAL A 56 -15.55 -3.55 -5.92
C VAL A 56 -15.48 -2.16 -5.31
N ASP A 57 -16.59 -1.71 -4.69
CA ASP A 57 -16.65 -0.42 -4.00
C ASP A 57 -16.41 -0.52 -2.48
N ASN A 58 -16.36 -1.74 -1.94
CA ASN A 58 -16.18 -1.94 -0.50
C ASN A 58 -14.73 -1.61 -0.08
N THR A 59 -14.58 -0.59 0.77
CA THR A 59 -13.30 -0.09 1.27
C THR A 59 -12.42 -1.18 1.90
N TRP A 60 -12.99 -2.08 2.70
CA TRP A 60 -12.24 -3.13 3.39
C TRP A 60 -11.69 -4.18 2.42
N ILE A 61 -12.50 -4.55 1.43
CA ILE A 61 -12.07 -5.47 0.37
C ILE A 61 -10.98 -4.81 -0.47
N LEU A 62 -11.17 -3.55 -0.87
CA LEU A 62 -10.16 -2.81 -1.65
C LEU A 62 -8.80 -2.74 -0.94
N ILE A 63 -8.77 -2.44 0.37
CA ILE A 63 -7.54 -2.43 1.15
C ILE A 63 -6.83 -3.81 1.08
N LYS A 64 -7.57 -4.89 1.23
CA LYS A 64 -7.01 -6.25 1.17
C LYS A 64 -6.55 -6.61 -0.25
N VAL A 65 -7.34 -6.27 -1.25
CA VAL A 65 -7.01 -6.46 -2.66
C VAL A 65 -5.73 -5.71 -3.03
N ILE A 66 -5.57 -4.46 -2.60
CA ILE A 66 -4.34 -3.69 -2.83
C ILE A 66 -3.15 -4.40 -2.19
N LYS A 67 -3.24 -4.82 -0.92
CA LYS A 67 -2.16 -5.56 -0.25
C LYS A 67 -1.78 -6.84 -0.96
N LEU A 68 -2.78 -7.60 -1.40
CA LEU A 68 -2.58 -8.83 -2.15
C LEU A 68 -1.87 -8.56 -3.48
N LEU A 69 -2.34 -7.57 -4.25
CA LEU A 69 -1.69 -7.18 -5.51
C LEU A 69 -0.24 -6.72 -5.29
N MET A 70 0.03 -5.98 -4.21
CA MET A 70 1.40 -5.53 -3.90
C MET A 70 2.32 -6.71 -3.55
N SER A 71 1.84 -7.76 -2.91
CA SER A 71 2.64 -8.97 -2.70
C SER A 71 2.97 -9.68 -4.02
N LEU A 72 2.02 -9.71 -4.98
CA LEU A 72 2.23 -10.31 -6.30
C LEU A 72 3.15 -9.47 -7.19
N VAL A 73 3.10 -8.13 -7.12
CA VAL A 73 3.99 -7.23 -7.86
C VAL A 73 5.47 -7.49 -7.56
N THR A 74 5.80 -7.94 -6.35
CA THR A 74 7.18 -8.28 -6.00
C THR A 74 7.75 -9.41 -6.86
N LYS A 75 6.89 -10.31 -7.33
CA LYS A 75 7.25 -11.47 -8.15
C LYS A 75 7.03 -11.23 -9.64
N GLU A 76 5.97 -10.51 -10.00
CA GLU A 76 5.67 -10.14 -11.39
C GLU A 76 5.61 -8.61 -11.55
N PRO A 77 6.75 -7.94 -11.74
CA PRO A 77 6.83 -6.47 -11.86
C PRO A 77 6.00 -5.87 -13.00
N ARG A 78 5.64 -6.68 -14.02
CA ARG A 78 4.79 -6.23 -15.14
C ARG A 78 3.39 -5.84 -14.68
N LEU A 79 2.92 -6.41 -13.56
CA LEU A 79 1.64 -6.04 -12.97
C LEU A 79 1.62 -4.59 -12.51
N ALA A 80 2.74 -4.04 -12.04
CA ALA A 80 2.85 -2.67 -11.56
C ALA A 80 2.28 -1.65 -12.55
N LYS A 81 2.62 -1.81 -13.83
CA LYS A 81 2.14 -0.89 -14.89
C LYS A 81 0.62 -0.96 -15.10
N LYS A 82 0.03 -2.15 -14.94
CA LYS A 82 -1.43 -2.32 -15.12
C LYS A 82 -2.22 -1.81 -13.93
N ILE A 83 -1.65 -1.95 -12.72
CA ILE A 83 -2.31 -1.62 -11.46
C ILE A 83 -2.21 -0.13 -11.16
N LEU A 84 -1.21 0.58 -11.70
CA LEU A 84 -0.94 1.98 -11.39
C LEU A 84 -2.14 2.90 -11.63
N ASP A 85 -2.76 2.83 -12.81
CA ASP A 85 -3.89 3.71 -13.16
C ASP A 85 -5.11 3.52 -12.24
N PRO A 86 -5.59 2.30 -11.96
CA PRO A 86 -6.62 2.07 -10.95
C PRO A 86 -6.26 2.61 -9.57
N LEU A 87 -5.01 2.42 -9.10
CA LEU A 87 -4.58 2.94 -7.80
C LEU A 87 -4.57 4.47 -7.76
N VAL A 88 -4.07 5.12 -8.82
CA VAL A 88 -4.11 6.59 -8.93
C VAL A 88 -5.55 7.12 -8.93
N LYS A 89 -6.49 6.40 -9.55
CA LYS A 89 -7.92 6.73 -9.48
C LYS A 89 -8.40 6.65 -8.03
N ILE A 90 -8.07 5.58 -7.30
CA ILE A 90 -8.44 5.45 -5.88
C ILE A 90 -7.82 6.57 -5.04
N VAL A 91 -6.55 6.94 -5.25
CA VAL A 91 -5.90 8.06 -4.54
C VAL A 91 -6.66 9.39 -4.73
N ARG A 92 -7.30 9.58 -5.89
CA ARG A 92 -8.09 10.79 -6.17
C ARG A 92 -9.48 10.77 -5.58
N THR A 93 -10.09 9.59 -5.44
CA THR A 93 -11.52 9.43 -5.12
C THR A 93 -11.78 8.84 -3.73
N ALA A 94 -10.76 8.30 -3.06
CA ALA A 94 -10.94 7.66 -1.76
C ALA A 94 -11.39 8.66 -0.69
N GLU A 95 -12.51 8.37 -0.05
CA GLU A 95 -13.06 9.17 1.05
C GLU A 95 -12.44 8.81 2.40
N THR A 96 -12.03 7.55 2.55
CA THR A 96 -11.45 7.05 3.81
C THR A 96 -9.93 7.16 3.82
N LYS A 97 -9.37 7.70 4.90
CA LYS A 97 -7.92 7.86 5.08
C LYS A 97 -7.15 6.53 5.00
N SER A 98 -7.77 5.45 5.48
CA SER A 98 -7.17 4.10 5.45
C SER A 98 -6.98 3.58 4.02
N LEU A 99 -8.02 3.69 3.17
CA LEU A 99 -7.92 3.28 1.77
C LEU A 99 -6.97 4.20 1.00
N LEU A 100 -7.06 5.52 1.22
CA LEU A 100 -6.17 6.50 0.61
C LEU A 100 -4.70 6.17 0.91
N TYR A 101 -4.38 5.92 2.18
CA TYR A 101 -3.01 5.58 2.58
C TYR A 101 -2.51 4.29 1.94
N GLU A 102 -3.32 3.23 1.95
CA GLU A 102 -2.95 1.95 1.33
C GLU A 102 -2.76 2.08 -0.19
N ALA A 103 -3.63 2.86 -0.85
CA ALA A 103 -3.49 3.13 -2.28
C ALA A 103 -2.22 3.92 -2.60
N MET A 104 -1.85 4.93 -1.79
CA MET A 104 -0.59 5.66 -1.93
C MET A 104 0.61 4.73 -1.78
N LEU A 105 0.64 3.87 -0.77
CA LEU A 105 1.72 2.88 -0.62
C LEU A 105 1.81 1.95 -1.84
N GLY A 106 0.67 1.54 -2.39
CA GLY A 106 0.60 0.74 -3.61
C GLY A 106 1.15 1.49 -4.82
N VAL A 107 0.82 2.77 -4.98
CA VAL A 107 1.37 3.64 -6.03
C VAL A 107 2.89 3.72 -5.92
N THR A 108 3.43 4.10 -4.75
CA THR A 108 4.89 4.17 -4.53
C THR A 108 5.55 2.84 -4.89
N GLN A 109 4.99 1.71 -4.47
CA GLN A 109 5.54 0.39 -4.78
C GLN A 109 5.52 0.09 -6.28
N CYS A 110 4.43 0.40 -6.98
CA CYS A 110 4.37 0.26 -8.43
C CYS A 110 5.45 1.11 -9.12
N LEU A 111 5.66 2.35 -8.68
CA LEU A 111 6.68 3.23 -9.24
C LEU A 111 8.10 2.67 -9.04
N ILE A 112 8.39 2.05 -7.89
CA ILE A 112 9.68 1.36 -7.64
C ILE A 112 9.92 0.26 -8.67
N TYR A 113 8.91 -0.60 -8.91
CA TYR A 113 9.05 -1.74 -9.82
C TYR A 113 9.01 -1.38 -11.30
N MET A 114 8.50 -0.21 -11.66
CA MET A 114 8.48 0.25 -13.06
C MET A 114 9.85 0.61 -13.62
N ASN A 115 10.86 0.81 -12.77
CA ASN A 115 12.25 1.07 -13.12
C ASN A 115 12.40 2.11 -14.27
N VAL A 116 11.91 3.31 -14.03
CA VAL A 116 11.76 4.38 -15.03
C VAL A 116 13.13 4.96 -15.40
N LYS A 117 13.45 4.98 -16.69
CA LYS A 117 14.70 5.58 -17.18
C LYS A 117 14.62 7.11 -17.16
N PRO A 118 15.66 7.81 -16.66
CA PRO A 118 15.73 9.26 -16.72
C PRO A 118 15.57 9.80 -18.15
N GLY A 119 14.84 10.90 -18.30
CA GLY A 119 14.60 11.54 -19.60
C GLY A 119 13.48 10.90 -20.44
N SER A 120 12.84 9.82 -19.96
CA SER A 120 11.77 9.15 -20.69
C SER A 120 10.43 9.89 -20.60
N LYS A 121 9.52 9.66 -21.57
CA LYS A 121 8.15 10.17 -21.48
C LYS A 121 7.43 9.65 -20.24
N LEU A 122 7.72 8.42 -19.84
CA LEU A 122 7.19 7.77 -18.66
C LEU A 122 7.61 8.47 -17.36
N GLU A 123 8.83 9.05 -17.31
CA GLU A 123 9.28 9.81 -16.14
C GLU A 123 8.38 11.02 -15.85
N ARG A 124 7.90 11.71 -16.89
CA ARG A 124 6.96 12.84 -16.70
C ARG A 124 5.63 12.40 -16.12
N GLU A 125 5.14 11.23 -16.50
CA GLU A 125 3.90 10.65 -15.95
C GLU A 125 4.12 10.22 -14.50
N VAL A 126 5.23 9.55 -14.21
CA VAL A 126 5.65 9.17 -12.87
C VAL A 126 5.79 10.38 -11.96
N ASN A 127 6.43 11.45 -12.44
CA ASN A 127 6.58 12.68 -11.65
C ASN A 127 5.23 13.33 -11.32
N LYS A 128 4.27 13.34 -12.25
CA LYS A 128 2.91 13.84 -11.96
C LYS A 128 2.19 13.01 -10.90
N VAL A 129 2.35 11.69 -10.97
CA VAL A 129 1.78 10.78 -9.96
C VAL A 129 2.45 10.99 -8.61
N ALA A 130 3.77 11.11 -8.57
CA ALA A 130 4.52 11.38 -7.35
C ALA A 130 4.19 12.75 -6.73
N GLU A 131 3.91 13.78 -7.54
CA GLU A 131 3.44 15.09 -7.07
C GLU A 131 2.06 15.00 -6.43
N LEU A 132 1.15 14.24 -7.03
CA LEU A 132 -0.18 13.97 -6.45
C LEU A 132 -0.04 13.25 -5.11
N GLU A 133 0.76 12.18 -5.07
CA GLU A 133 1.01 11.40 -3.85
C GLU A 133 1.65 12.27 -2.76
N MET A 134 2.66 13.07 -3.12
CA MET A 134 3.29 14.02 -2.21
C MET A 134 2.28 14.99 -1.59
N SER A 135 1.37 15.55 -2.41
CA SER A 135 0.33 16.45 -1.92
C SER A 135 -0.58 15.77 -0.89
N LYS A 136 -1.00 14.54 -1.16
CA LYS A 136 -1.86 13.77 -0.24
C LYS A 136 -1.13 13.34 1.03
N LEU A 137 0.14 12.97 0.96
CA LEU A 137 0.95 12.65 2.13
C LEU A 137 1.17 13.89 3.02
N MET A 138 1.31 15.08 2.43
CA MET A 138 1.39 16.32 3.20
C MET A 138 0.10 16.62 3.98
N GLU A 139 -1.09 16.32 3.40
CA GLU A 139 -2.36 16.42 4.13
C GLU A 139 -2.36 15.54 5.40
N PHE A 140 -1.70 14.37 5.36
CA PHE A 140 -1.52 13.51 6.55
C PHE A 140 -0.52 14.10 7.54
N VAL A 141 0.59 14.67 7.07
CA VAL A 141 1.62 15.27 7.94
C VAL A 141 1.08 16.51 8.67
N GLU A 142 0.21 17.27 8.03
CA GLU A 142 -0.40 18.49 8.57
C GLU A 142 -1.64 18.22 9.44
N ASP A 143 -2.14 16.96 9.46
CA ASP A 143 -3.30 16.60 10.27
C ASP A 143 -3.03 16.79 11.77
N THR A 144 -4.08 16.96 12.55
CA THR A 144 -3.99 17.09 14.02
C THR A 144 -3.69 15.77 14.72
N ASP A 145 -4.08 14.63 14.10
CA ASP A 145 -3.87 13.29 14.64
C ASP A 145 -2.40 12.86 14.50
N PRO A 146 -1.68 12.58 15.59
CA PRO A 146 -0.30 12.15 15.57
C PRO A 146 -0.07 10.83 14.82
N ASN A 147 -1.08 9.93 14.78
CA ASN A 147 -0.98 8.69 14.02
C ASN A 147 -0.97 8.97 12.51
N LEU A 148 -1.80 9.89 12.04
CA LEU A 148 -1.81 10.29 10.64
C LEU A 148 -0.52 11.00 10.26
N LYS A 149 0.02 11.89 11.10
CA LYS A 149 1.36 12.48 10.90
C LYS A 149 2.43 11.42 10.74
N TYR A 150 2.44 10.42 11.61
CA TYR A 150 3.38 9.31 11.54
C TYR A 150 3.24 8.54 10.22
N LEU A 151 2.01 8.20 9.82
CA LEU A 151 1.74 7.52 8.54
C LEU A 151 2.20 8.37 7.35
N GLY A 152 1.90 9.68 7.35
CA GLY A 152 2.36 10.61 6.31
C GLY A 152 3.88 10.61 6.17
N LEU A 153 4.62 10.69 7.28
CA LEU A 153 6.08 10.63 7.27
C LEU A 153 6.61 9.28 6.79
N CYS A 154 5.99 8.16 7.19
CA CYS A 154 6.35 6.84 6.68
C CYS A 154 6.12 6.73 5.16
N GLY A 155 5.03 7.30 4.64
CA GLY A 155 4.78 7.38 3.21
C GLY A 155 5.82 8.20 2.47
N LEU A 156 6.17 9.39 3.00
CA LEU A 156 7.21 10.26 2.44
C LEU A 156 8.59 9.57 2.38
N LEU A 157 8.96 8.82 3.40
CA LEU A 157 10.21 8.05 3.41
C LEU A 157 10.27 7.03 2.27
N LYS A 158 9.15 6.42 1.92
CA LYS A 158 9.07 5.51 0.77
C LYS A 158 9.10 6.27 -0.55
N LEU A 159 8.38 7.39 -0.64
CA LEU A 159 8.32 8.21 -1.85
C LEU A 159 9.67 8.84 -2.21
N VAL A 160 10.50 9.18 -1.22
CA VAL A 160 11.88 9.69 -1.44
C VAL A 160 12.72 8.76 -2.30
N VAL A 161 12.52 7.45 -2.17
CA VAL A 161 13.28 6.46 -2.97
C VAL A 161 12.97 6.56 -4.46
N VAL A 162 11.74 6.94 -4.80
CA VAL A 162 11.25 7.03 -6.18
C VAL A 162 11.44 8.42 -6.77
N ALA A 163 11.13 9.45 -5.99
CA ALA A 163 11.05 10.84 -6.46
C ALA A 163 11.74 11.81 -5.48
N PRO A 164 13.06 11.67 -5.26
CA PRO A 164 13.79 12.48 -4.27
C PRO A 164 13.71 13.98 -4.55
N THR A 165 13.72 14.40 -5.82
CA THR A 165 13.64 15.80 -6.22
C THR A 165 12.28 16.45 -5.89
N ILE A 166 11.20 15.69 -5.98
CA ILE A 166 9.83 16.16 -5.67
C ILE A 166 9.69 16.35 -4.17
N VAL A 167 10.16 15.37 -3.38
CA VAL A 167 10.12 15.43 -1.93
C VAL A 167 11.02 16.57 -1.42
N ALA A 168 12.22 16.74 -1.96
CA ALA A 168 13.14 17.81 -1.56
C ALA A 168 12.56 19.21 -1.79
N LYS A 169 11.85 19.44 -2.88
CA LYS A 169 11.23 20.74 -3.19
C LYS A 169 10.16 21.17 -2.19
N LYS A 170 9.45 20.23 -1.56
CA LYS A 170 8.38 20.51 -0.60
C LYS A 170 8.76 20.28 0.86
N SER A 171 10.02 19.90 1.14
CA SER A 171 10.47 19.51 2.49
C SER A 171 10.62 20.66 3.50
N PHE A 172 10.44 21.92 3.10
CA PHE A 172 10.57 23.06 4.02
C PHE A 172 9.62 23.01 5.23
N GLY A 173 8.43 22.40 5.11
CA GLY A 173 7.49 22.21 6.23
C GLY A 173 7.70 20.91 7.03
N ILE A 174 8.44 19.94 6.49
CA ILE A 174 8.62 18.62 7.10
C ILE A 174 9.55 18.70 8.32
N HIS A 175 10.50 19.62 8.33
CA HIS A 175 11.46 19.78 9.44
C HIS A 175 10.76 20.09 10.77
N GLU A 176 9.76 20.95 10.77
CA GLU A 176 8.96 21.25 11.96
C GLU A 176 8.15 20.05 12.42
N SER A 177 7.55 19.30 11.49
CA SER A 177 6.76 18.09 11.81
C SER A 177 7.63 16.97 12.39
N ILE A 178 8.85 16.76 11.89
CA ILE A 178 9.82 15.80 12.44
C ILE A 178 10.26 16.23 13.84
N THR A 179 10.46 17.53 14.06
CA THR A 179 10.83 18.07 15.37
C THR A 179 9.70 17.85 16.38
N LEU A 180 8.45 18.09 15.98
CA LEU A 180 7.27 17.83 16.83
C LEU A 180 7.12 16.35 17.16
N LEU A 181 7.38 15.44 16.22
CA LEU A 181 7.36 13.98 16.48
C LEU A 181 8.50 13.52 17.40
N ARG A 182 9.67 14.16 17.34
CA ARG A 182 10.76 13.91 18.28
C ARG A 182 10.42 14.39 19.69
N LEU A 183 9.68 15.50 19.81
CA LEU A 183 9.21 16.04 21.08
C LEU A 183 8.00 15.26 21.63
N ALA A 184 7.18 14.67 20.76
CA ALA A 184 6.04 13.82 21.11
C ALA A 184 6.42 12.36 21.37
N LYS A 185 7.70 12.03 21.65
CA LYS A 185 8.07 10.69 22.10
C LYS A 185 7.22 10.32 23.30
N PRO A 186 6.37 9.27 23.20
CA PRO A 186 5.63 8.81 24.38
C PRO A 186 6.66 8.33 25.42
N PRO A 187 6.47 8.63 26.70
CA PRO A 187 7.43 8.29 27.78
C PRO A 187 7.51 6.78 28.08
N TYR A 188 6.98 5.91 27.21
CA TYR A 188 6.75 4.49 27.51
C TYR A 188 7.71 3.49 26.90
N THR A 189 8.78 3.86 26.22
CA THR A 189 9.61 2.89 25.51
C THR A 189 11.00 2.62 26.08
N SER A 190 11.39 3.19 27.22
CA SER A 190 12.74 2.97 27.78
C SER A 190 12.86 2.03 28.97
N ASP A 191 11.75 1.68 29.68
CA ASP A 191 11.88 1.01 30.96
C ASP A 191 11.38 -0.45 31.05
N VAL A 192 10.97 -1.06 29.96
CA VAL A 192 10.42 -2.44 30.00
C VAL A 192 11.40 -3.50 29.52
N ILE A 193 12.54 -3.14 28.92
CA ILE A 193 13.45 -4.13 28.31
C ILE A 193 14.69 -4.47 29.17
N THR A 194 14.87 -3.86 30.30
CA THR A 194 16.03 -4.16 31.17
C THR A 194 15.64 -4.56 32.59
N ARG A 195 14.94 -5.67 32.77
CA ARG A 195 15.01 -6.44 34.00
C ARG A 195 15.67 -7.77 33.68
N PRO A 196 16.93 -8.02 34.11
CA PRO A 196 17.45 -9.37 34.15
C PRO A 196 16.64 -10.16 35.17
N ALA A 197 16.24 -11.37 34.79
CA ALA A 197 15.65 -12.34 35.70
C ALA A 197 16.67 -12.66 36.82
N ALA A 198 16.25 -12.47 38.06
CA ALA A 198 16.90 -13.00 39.23
C ALA A 198 16.37 -14.41 39.52
#